data_42d9d2da9f5bdb9e3bae4cd9d9b031d9
#
_entry.id   42d9d2da9f5bdb9e3bae4cd9d9b031d9
#
_cell.length_a   1.000
_cell.length_b   1.000
_cell.length_c   1.000
_cell.angle_alpha   90.00
_cell.angle_beta   90.00
_cell.angle_gamma   90.00
#
_symmetry.space_group_name_H-M   'P 1'
#
loop_
_entity.id
_entity.type
_entity.pdbx_description
1 polymer ?
#
loop_
_entity_poly.entity_id
_entity_poly.type
_entity_poly.pdbx_seq_one_letter_code
_entity_poly.pdbx_strand_id
1 'polypeptide(L)'
;EMLSCLVGSEMCIRDRGKKVSSFIDEIKSSYNSNCTDEFLMPMIKTDSNNNPIGVISEGDVIIYFNFRTDRGRQLTRVMTQSDFNEFKTNNEKYHFVTMTNYDSSFKGINVVFQNKDLRNTLGEVLEKNNKTQLRIAETEKYPHVTFFFSGGREKPFNFERRILKDSPKVATYDMKPEMSAYEIT
;
A
#
# COMPACT_ATOMS: atom_id res chain seq x y z
N GLU A 1 2.08 -3.28 12.41
CA GLU A 1 1.40 -2.22 13.21
C GLU A 1 1.27 -0.90 12.45
N MET A 2 2.28 -0.46 11.69
CA MET A 2 2.20 0.76 10.88
C MET A 2 1.19 0.66 9.72
N LEU A 3 0.99 -0.51 9.15
CA LEU A 3 -0.07 -0.75 8.15
C LEU A 3 -1.47 -0.57 8.74
N SER A 4 -1.68 -0.93 10.00
CA SER A 4 -2.98 -0.78 10.66
C SER A 4 -3.37 0.69 10.90
N CYS A 5 -2.42 1.61 10.95
CA CYS A 5 -2.68 3.03 11.09
C CYS A 5 -2.92 3.75 9.75
N LEU A 6 -2.28 3.29 8.66
CA LEU A 6 -2.46 3.87 7.31
C LEU A 6 -3.64 3.24 6.56
N VAL A 7 -3.99 2.01 6.91
CA VAL A 7 -5.11 1.23 6.34
C VAL A 7 -6.31 1.27 7.28
N GLY A 8 -6.11 1.77 8.50
CA GLY A 8 -7.21 2.04 9.41
C GLY A 8 -8.16 3.01 8.74
N SER A 9 -9.37 2.50 8.46
CA SER A 9 -10.51 3.29 8.07
C SER A 9 -10.52 4.66 8.75
N GLU A 10 -11.32 5.57 8.25
CA GLU A 10 -11.74 6.80 8.93
C GLU A 10 -11.81 6.68 10.46
N MET A 11 -12.22 5.51 10.97
CA MET A 11 -12.26 5.21 12.40
C MET A 11 -10.89 5.20 13.07
N CYS A 12 -9.86 4.58 12.48
CA CYS A 12 -8.53 4.57 13.10
C CYS A 12 -7.87 5.95 13.07
N ILE A 13 -8.02 6.70 12.01
CA ILE A 13 -7.53 8.08 11.94
C ILE A 13 -8.38 8.95 12.84
N ARG A 14 -9.71 8.89 12.74
CA ARG A 14 -10.64 9.70 13.54
C ARG A 14 -10.54 9.45 15.04
N ASP A 15 -10.35 8.19 15.45
CA ASP A 15 -10.39 7.80 16.86
C ASP A 15 -9.01 7.67 17.50
N ARG A 16 -7.93 7.53 16.71
CA ARG A 16 -6.56 7.30 17.21
C ARG A 16 -5.53 8.32 16.72
N GLY A 17 -5.86 9.12 15.71
CA GLY A 17 -4.99 10.19 15.25
C GLY A 17 -4.93 11.34 16.25
N LYS A 18 -3.77 12.00 16.33
CA LYS A 18 -3.60 13.19 17.16
C LYS A 18 -4.45 14.34 16.62
N LYS A 19 -5.35 14.86 17.44
CA LYS A 19 -6.16 16.03 17.09
C LYS A 19 -5.31 17.29 17.10
N VAL A 20 -5.33 18.04 16.01
CA VAL A 20 -4.49 19.22 15.81
C VAL A 20 -5.29 20.38 15.19
N SER A 21 -4.99 21.58 15.61
CA SER A 21 -5.52 22.81 15.00
C SER A 21 -4.68 23.26 13.78
N SER A 22 -3.39 22.89 13.74
CA SER A 22 -2.47 23.22 12.65
C SER A 22 -1.55 22.02 12.39
N PHE A 23 -1.56 21.49 11.18
CA PHE A 23 -0.63 20.43 10.77
C PHE A 23 0.82 20.90 10.78
N ILE A 24 1.07 22.13 10.32
CA ILE A 24 2.43 22.67 10.21
C ILE A 24 3.08 22.78 11.58
N ASP A 25 2.36 23.29 12.58
CA ASP A 25 2.89 23.46 13.92
C ASP A 25 3.16 22.12 14.61
N GLU A 26 2.27 21.14 14.38
CA GLU A 26 2.45 19.79 14.89
C GLU A 26 3.64 19.07 14.26
N ILE A 27 3.82 19.19 12.95
CA ILE A 27 5.00 18.61 12.25
C ILE A 27 6.28 19.23 12.79
N LYS A 28 6.33 20.55 12.95
CA LYS A 28 7.49 21.23 13.54
C LYS A 28 7.77 20.75 14.98
N SER A 29 6.72 20.60 15.79
CA SER A 29 6.83 20.08 17.14
C SER A 29 7.38 18.65 17.18
N SER A 30 6.91 17.80 16.26
CA SER A 30 7.40 16.42 16.13
C SER A 30 8.87 16.38 15.73
N TYR A 31 9.29 17.20 14.78
CA TYR A 31 10.70 17.31 14.38
C TYR A 31 11.59 17.79 15.52
N ASN A 32 11.14 18.74 16.31
CA ASN A 32 11.87 19.19 17.51
C ASN A 32 12.03 18.08 18.57
N SER A 33 11.17 17.05 18.50
CA SER A 33 11.23 15.86 19.36
C SER A 33 11.97 14.69 18.69
N ASN A 34 12.73 14.93 17.60
CA ASN A 34 13.40 13.91 16.79
C ASN A 34 12.46 12.85 16.16
N CYS A 35 11.17 13.15 16.05
CA CYS A 35 10.21 12.31 15.35
C CYS A 35 9.98 12.91 13.95
N THR A 36 10.63 12.35 12.93
CA THR A 36 10.60 12.88 11.55
C THR A 36 9.80 12.00 10.62
N ASP A 37 9.36 12.56 9.53
CA ASP A 37 8.66 12.00 8.36
C ASP A 37 8.01 10.62 8.53
N GLU A 38 8.78 9.54 8.44
CA GLU A 38 8.28 8.16 8.47
C GLU A 38 7.64 7.77 9.82
N PHE A 39 8.03 8.45 10.89
CA PHE A 39 7.57 8.16 12.24
C PHE A 39 6.46 9.10 12.73
N LEU A 40 6.03 10.05 11.90
CA LEU A 40 4.92 10.94 12.23
C LEU A 40 3.64 10.14 12.47
N MET A 41 3.01 10.40 13.61
CA MET A 41 1.72 9.79 13.91
C MET A 41 0.61 10.43 13.06
N PRO A 42 -0.44 9.67 12.69
CA PRO A 42 -1.60 10.21 12.00
C PRO A 42 -2.19 11.41 12.74
N MET A 43 -2.53 12.46 12.00
CA MET A 43 -3.08 13.70 12.56
C MET A 43 -4.46 13.97 12.01
N ILE A 44 -5.32 14.53 12.84
CA ILE A 44 -6.69 14.92 12.49
C ILE A 44 -6.83 16.41 12.70
N LYS A 45 -7.15 17.15 11.64
CA LYS A 45 -7.49 18.57 11.78
C LYS A 45 -8.85 18.74 12.45
N THR A 46 -8.90 19.63 13.45
CA THR A 46 -10.14 19.92 14.19
C THR A 46 -10.48 21.41 14.15
N ASP A 47 -11.76 21.67 14.37
CA ASP A 47 -12.28 23.03 14.62
C ASP A 47 -12.00 23.48 16.07
N SER A 48 -12.47 24.68 16.42
CA SER A 48 -12.35 25.24 17.77
C SER A 48 -13.05 24.43 18.87
N ASN A 49 -14.01 23.59 18.49
CA ASN A 49 -14.77 22.71 19.39
C ASN A 49 -14.18 21.27 19.44
N ASN A 50 -12.99 21.09 18.87
CA ASN A 50 -12.30 19.80 18.79
C ASN A 50 -13.02 18.72 17.95
N ASN A 51 -13.90 19.14 17.01
CA ASN A 51 -14.54 18.25 16.06
C ASN A 51 -13.67 18.09 14.82
N PRO A 52 -13.52 16.87 14.26
CA PRO A 52 -12.80 16.65 12.99
C PRO A 52 -13.43 17.48 11.86
N ILE A 53 -12.59 18.09 11.03
CA ILE A 53 -13.00 18.79 9.81
C ILE A 53 -12.44 18.11 8.58
N GLY A 54 -13.20 18.12 7.49
CA GLY A 54 -12.79 17.50 6.22
C GLY A 54 -12.88 15.96 6.25
N VAL A 55 -13.82 15.41 7.00
CA VAL A 55 -14.13 13.97 6.98
C VAL A 55 -14.76 13.59 5.64
N ILE A 56 -14.44 12.38 5.17
CA ILE A 56 -15.04 11.80 3.98
C ILE A 56 -16.43 11.31 4.34
N SER A 57 -17.41 11.58 3.48
CA SER A 57 -18.82 11.24 3.68
C SER A 57 -19.36 10.45 2.50
N GLU A 58 -20.46 9.71 2.71
CA GLU A 58 -21.11 8.95 1.65
C GLU A 58 -21.47 9.87 0.46
N GLY A 59 -21.14 9.41 -0.74
CA GLY A 59 -21.34 10.14 -2.00
C GLY A 59 -20.16 11.05 -2.39
N ASP A 60 -19.14 11.21 -1.56
CA ASP A 60 -17.96 11.99 -1.91
C ASP A 60 -17.17 11.36 -3.07
N VAL A 61 -16.50 12.23 -3.80
CA VAL A 61 -15.56 11.84 -4.86
C VAL A 61 -14.15 11.79 -4.30
N ILE A 62 -13.56 10.60 -4.31
CA ILE A 62 -12.20 10.37 -3.86
C ILE A 62 -11.31 10.15 -5.07
N ILE A 63 -10.37 11.06 -5.34
CA ILE A 63 -9.33 10.88 -6.35
C ILE A 63 -8.06 10.43 -5.66
N TYR A 64 -7.75 9.13 -5.81
CA TYR A 64 -6.55 8.56 -5.21
C TYR A 64 -5.34 8.76 -6.13
N PHE A 65 -4.65 9.88 -5.94
CA PHE A 65 -3.52 10.30 -6.76
C PHE A 65 -2.25 9.50 -6.45
N ASN A 66 -2.25 8.23 -6.83
CA ASN A 66 -1.15 7.31 -6.64
C ASN A 66 -1.01 6.39 -7.85
N PHE A 67 0.17 6.35 -8.46
CA PHE A 67 0.47 5.46 -9.60
C PHE A 67 1.05 4.11 -9.16
N ARG A 68 1.53 4.02 -7.92
CA ARG A 68 2.10 2.79 -7.37
C ARG A 68 0.99 1.89 -6.84
N THR A 69 0.95 0.64 -7.30
CA THR A 69 -0.20 -0.25 -7.11
C THR A 69 -0.16 -1.05 -5.80
N ASP A 70 1.02 -1.34 -5.24
CA ASP A 70 1.20 -2.26 -4.11
C ASP A 70 0.39 -1.88 -2.86
N ARG A 71 0.76 -0.79 -2.18
CA ARG A 71 0.03 -0.29 -0.99
C ARG A 71 -1.27 0.43 -1.36
N GLY A 72 -1.33 1.03 -2.56
CA GLY A 72 -2.55 1.63 -3.10
C GLY A 72 -3.70 0.63 -3.18
N ARG A 73 -3.42 -0.61 -3.56
CA ARG A 73 -4.38 -1.70 -3.57
C ARG A 73 -4.99 -1.98 -2.19
N GLN A 74 -4.18 -1.98 -1.14
CA GLN A 74 -4.65 -2.25 0.22
C GLN A 74 -5.66 -1.21 0.69
N LEU A 75 -5.32 0.08 0.58
CA LEU A 75 -6.21 1.15 1.01
C LEU A 75 -7.49 1.19 0.16
N THR A 76 -7.38 1.02 -1.15
CA THR A 76 -8.54 0.96 -2.04
C THR A 76 -9.49 -0.18 -1.65
N ARG A 77 -8.96 -1.37 -1.36
CA ARG A 77 -9.76 -2.51 -0.91
C ARG A 77 -10.54 -2.20 0.35
N VAL A 78 -9.88 -1.63 1.35
CA VAL A 78 -10.51 -1.26 2.64
C VAL A 78 -11.63 -0.25 2.46
N MET A 79 -11.45 0.72 1.57
CA MET A 79 -12.43 1.81 1.39
C MET A 79 -13.58 1.45 0.45
N THR A 80 -13.42 0.44 -0.41
CA THR A 80 -14.38 0.24 -1.51
C THR A 80 -14.92 -1.18 -1.63
N GLN A 81 -14.24 -2.20 -1.07
CA GLN A 81 -14.65 -3.60 -1.24
C GLN A 81 -15.32 -4.14 0.02
N SER A 82 -16.41 -4.91 -0.16
CA SER A 82 -17.20 -5.48 0.93
C SER A 82 -16.64 -6.79 1.51
N ASP A 83 -15.60 -7.36 0.88
CA ASP A 83 -14.98 -8.62 1.29
C ASP A 83 -13.85 -8.45 2.32
N PHE A 84 -13.69 -7.23 2.85
CA PHE A 84 -12.69 -6.93 3.88
C PHE A 84 -13.25 -7.21 5.27
N ASN A 85 -12.62 -8.15 6.00
CA ASN A 85 -13.10 -8.64 7.30
C ASN A 85 -12.07 -8.52 8.44
N GLU A 86 -10.91 -7.90 8.20
CA GLU A 86 -9.85 -7.80 9.21
C GLU A 86 -10.21 -6.84 10.36
N PHE A 87 -11.02 -5.83 10.07
CA PHE A 87 -11.61 -4.92 11.04
C PHE A 87 -12.89 -4.30 10.47
N LYS A 88 -13.72 -3.73 11.36
CA LYS A 88 -14.99 -3.09 10.95
C LYS A 88 -14.68 -1.83 10.13
N THR A 89 -15.19 -1.77 8.91
CA THR A 89 -15.18 -0.58 8.05
C THR A 89 -16.59 0.01 7.95
N ASN A 90 -16.68 1.31 7.67
CA ASN A 90 -17.94 1.89 7.24
C ASN A 90 -18.18 1.44 5.79
N ASN A 91 -19.33 0.82 5.52
CA ASN A 91 -19.72 0.44 4.16
C ASN A 91 -20.31 1.63 3.38
N GLU A 92 -19.73 2.81 3.55
CA GLU A 92 -20.16 4.00 2.83
C GLU A 92 -19.76 3.91 1.36
N LYS A 93 -20.61 4.41 0.48
CA LYS A 93 -20.37 4.38 -0.97
C LYS A 93 -19.72 5.69 -1.41
N TYR A 94 -18.52 5.59 -1.91
CA TYR A 94 -17.75 6.70 -2.48
C TYR A 94 -17.66 6.57 -4.00
N HIS A 95 -17.53 7.71 -4.70
CA HIS A 95 -17.08 7.73 -6.09
C HIS A 95 -15.56 7.65 -6.13
N PHE A 96 -15.02 6.43 -6.13
CA PHE A 96 -13.58 6.21 -6.01
C PHE A 96 -12.90 6.19 -7.38
N VAL A 97 -11.88 7.02 -7.55
CA VAL A 97 -11.10 7.17 -8.78
C VAL A 97 -9.63 6.90 -8.50
N THR A 98 -9.04 5.96 -9.22
CA THR A 98 -7.61 5.63 -9.11
C THR A 98 -6.85 6.05 -10.36
N MET A 99 -5.57 6.40 -10.22
CA MET A 99 -4.74 6.76 -11.38
C MET A 99 -4.52 5.58 -12.31
N THR A 100 -4.30 4.38 -11.76
CA THR A 100 -4.08 3.15 -12.54
C THR A 100 -4.93 2.02 -11.98
N ASN A 101 -5.04 0.92 -12.71
CA ASN A 101 -5.69 -0.28 -12.22
C ASN A 101 -4.80 -0.95 -11.16
N TYR A 102 -5.24 -0.96 -9.91
CA TYR A 102 -4.52 -1.59 -8.79
C TYR A 102 -4.81 -3.07 -8.65
N ASP A 103 -6.03 -3.48 -8.99
CA ASP A 103 -6.46 -4.87 -8.95
C ASP A 103 -7.66 -5.05 -9.89
N SER A 104 -7.58 -6.02 -10.79
CA SER A 104 -8.66 -6.30 -11.77
C SER A 104 -9.92 -6.89 -11.13
N SER A 105 -9.84 -7.37 -9.89
CA SER A 105 -10.98 -7.92 -9.17
C SER A 105 -11.84 -6.84 -8.49
N PHE A 106 -11.33 -5.62 -8.33
CA PHE A 106 -12.05 -4.54 -7.67
C PHE A 106 -13.25 -4.05 -8.47
N LYS A 107 -14.36 -3.83 -7.76
CA LYS A 107 -15.63 -3.36 -8.34
C LYS A 107 -15.92 -1.92 -7.91
N GLY A 108 -16.64 -1.19 -8.77
CA GLY A 108 -17.12 0.15 -8.44
C GLY A 108 -16.03 1.23 -8.44
N ILE A 109 -14.88 0.98 -9.06
CA ILE A 109 -13.74 1.91 -9.13
C ILE A 109 -13.60 2.46 -10.55
N ASN A 110 -13.40 3.76 -10.66
CA ASN A 110 -13.06 4.43 -11.90
C ASN A 110 -11.53 4.52 -12.04
N VAL A 111 -10.99 4.08 -13.17
CA VAL A 111 -9.55 4.10 -13.46
C VAL A 111 -9.26 5.13 -14.55
N VAL A 112 -8.38 6.09 -14.26
CA VAL A 112 -8.03 7.15 -15.21
C VAL A 112 -7.15 6.61 -16.34
N PHE A 113 -6.10 5.88 -16.01
CA PHE A 113 -5.15 5.32 -16.98
C PHE A 113 -5.15 3.79 -16.89
N GLN A 114 -5.57 3.16 -17.97
CA GLN A 114 -5.48 1.71 -18.06
C GLN A 114 -4.02 1.28 -18.24
N ASN A 115 -3.60 0.29 -17.47
CA ASN A 115 -2.29 -0.31 -17.62
C ASN A 115 -2.22 -1.05 -18.96
N LYS A 116 -1.17 -0.80 -19.73
CA LYS A 116 -0.91 -1.60 -20.94
C LYS A 116 -0.24 -2.90 -20.52
N ASP A 117 -0.69 -4.00 -21.08
CA ASP A 117 -0.01 -5.29 -20.94
C ASP A 117 1.39 -5.21 -21.54
N LEU A 118 2.38 -5.44 -20.70
CA LEU A 118 3.77 -5.53 -21.17
C LEU A 118 3.98 -6.90 -21.82
N ARG A 119 4.52 -6.87 -23.05
CA ARG A 119 4.86 -8.07 -23.82
C ARG A 119 6.36 -8.24 -23.88
N ASN A 120 6.80 -9.48 -24.09
CA ASN A 120 8.22 -9.85 -24.18
C ASN A 120 9.01 -9.47 -22.92
N THR A 121 8.38 -9.58 -21.75
CA THR A 121 9.11 -9.52 -20.49
C THR A 121 10.14 -10.65 -20.42
N LEU A 122 11.18 -10.48 -19.60
CA LEU A 122 12.21 -11.52 -19.46
C LEU A 122 11.60 -12.89 -19.13
N GLY A 123 10.60 -12.92 -18.21
CA GLY A 123 9.89 -14.15 -17.85
C GLY A 123 9.21 -14.83 -19.03
N GLU A 124 8.56 -14.06 -19.92
CA GLU A 124 7.95 -14.59 -21.15
C GLU A 124 8.97 -15.12 -22.14
N VAL A 125 10.09 -14.41 -22.29
CA VAL A 125 11.16 -14.82 -23.21
C VAL A 125 11.79 -16.14 -22.74
N LEU A 126 12.02 -16.27 -21.43
CA LEU A 126 12.55 -17.53 -20.84
C LEU A 126 11.55 -18.67 -21.00
N GLU A 127 10.27 -18.44 -20.73
CA GLU A 127 9.20 -19.42 -20.93
C GLU A 127 9.12 -19.90 -22.38
N LYS A 128 9.10 -19.00 -23.34
CA LYS A 128 9.08 -19.32 -24.79
C LYS A 128 10.26 -20.15 -25.24
N ASN A 129 11.41 -19.98 -24.58
CA ASN A 129 12.63 -20.74 -24.88
C ASN A 129 12.83 -21.95 -23.95
N ASN A 130 11.82 -22.38 -23.20
CA ASN A 130 11.85 -23.51 -22.27
C ASN A 130 13.01 -23.41 -21.24
N LYS A 131 13.32 -22.20 -20.79
CA LYS A 131 14.37 -21.96 -19.79
C LYS A 131 13.75 -21.89 -18.39
N THR A 132 14.43 -22.51 -17.44
CA THR A 132 14.08 -22.40 -16.02
C THR A 132 14.50 -21.04 -15.48
N GLN A 133 13.72 -20.52 -14.54
CA GLN A 133 14.02 -19.28 -13.83
C GLN A 133 13.65 -19.39 -12.35
N LEU A 134 14.42 -18.73 -11.51
CA LEU A 134 14.17 -18.63 -10.08
C LEU A 134 13.97 -17.17 -9.69
N ARG A 135 12.91 -16.91 -8.91
CA ARG A 135 12.65 -15.64 -8.23
C ARG A 135 12.77 -15.87 -6.74
N ILE A 136 13.68 -15.18 -6.10
CA ILE A 136 13.90 -15.29 -4.66
C ILE A 136 14.04 -13.87 -4.07
N ALA A 137 13.35 -13.63 -2.99
CA ALA A 137 13.47 -12.40 -2.22
C ALA A 137 12.88 -12.56 -0.82
N GLU A 138 13.16 -11.60 0.04
CA GLU A 138 12.46 -11.41 1.30
C GLU A 138 11.09 -10.73 1.10
N THR A 139 10.23 -10.75 2.12
CA THR A 139 8.85 -10.27 2.08
C THR A 139 8.73 -8.87 1.48
N GLU A 140 9.57 -7.92 1.90
CA GLU A 140 9.51 -6.52 1.43
C GLU A 140 9.89 -6.35 -0.05
N LYS A 141 10.65 -7.27 -0.60
CA LYS A 141 11.15 -7.22 -1.99
C LYS A 141 10.50 -8.24 -2.92
N TYR A 142 9.75 -9.18 -2.38
CA TYR A 142 9.14 -10.25 -3.16
C TYR A 142 8.21 -9.73 -4.28
N PRO A 143 7.31 -8.76 -4.05
CA PRO A 143 6.51 -8.20 -5.14
C PRO A 143 7.36 -7.55 -6.24
N HIS A 144 8.52 -6.99 -5.90
CA HIS A 144 9.40 -6.34 -6.87
C HIS A 144 10.02 -7.33 -7.85
N VAL A 145 10.47 -8.50 -7.35
CA VAL A 145 11.08 -9.54 -8.21
C VAL A 145 10.05 -10.47 -8.87
N THR A 146 8.79 -10.41 -8.48
CA THR A 146 7.69 -11.20 -9.05
C THR A 146 6.74 -10.33 -9.86
N PHE A 147 5.75 -9.72 -9.23
CA PHE A 147 4.69 -8.95 -9.86
C PHE A 147 5.23 -7.81 -10.74
N PHE A 148 6.03 -6.90 -10.17
CA PHE A 148 6.53 -5.73 -10.91
C PHE A 148 7.50 -6.14 -12.01
N PHE A 149 8.44 -7.02 -11.72
CA PHE A 149 9.40 -7.50 -12.72
C PHE A 149 8.74 -8.28 -13.86
N SER A 150 7.60 -8.89 -13.61
CA SER A 150 6.80 -9.62 -14.59
C SER A 150 5.77 -8.75 -15.31
N GLY A 151 5.88 -7.41 -15.20
CA GLY A 151 5.00 -6.47 -15.89
C GLY A 151 3.57 -6.43 -15.35
N GLY A 152 3.38 -6.70 -14.06
CA GLY A 152 2.06 -6.72 -13.41
C GLY A 152 1.37 -8.08 -13.43
N ARG A 153 2.07 -9.14 -13.81
CA ARG A 153 1.54 -10.50 -13.83
C ARG A 153 1.74 -11.19 -12.47
N GLU A 154 0.65 -11.58 -11.83
CA GLU A 154 0.68 -12.33 -10.56
C GLU A 154 1.07 -13.80 -10.77
N LYS A 155 0.49 -14.44 -11.80
CA LYS A 155 0.71 -15.87 -12.06
C LYS A 155 2.14 -16.14 -12.51
N PRO A 156 2.86 -17.11 -11.89
CA PRO A 156 4.17 -17.54 -12.35
C PRO A 156 4.16 -17.96 -13.83
N PHE A 157 5.28 -17.79 -14.50
CA PHE A 157 5.51 -18.37 -15.82
C PHE A 157 5.75 -19.89 -15.72
N ASN A 158 5.57 -20.62 -16.81
CA ASN A 158 6.01 -22.01 -16.86
C ASN A 158 7.53 -22.07 -16.61
N PHE A 159 7.98 -23.06 -15.86
CA PHE A 159 9.37 -23.22 -15.43
C PHE A 159 9.90 -22.14 -14.48
N GLU A 160 9.02 -21.29 -13.92
CA GLU A 160 9.37 -20.34 -12.89
C GLU A 160 9.16 -20.95 -11.50
N ARG A 161 10.20 -20.89 -10.67
CA ARG A 161 10.13 -21.20 -9.24
C ARG A 161 10.19 -19.90 -8.44
N ARG A 162 9.45 -19.84 -7.36
CA ARG A 162 9.44 -18.70 -6.43
C ARG A 162 9.82 -19.17 -5.04
N ILE A 163 10.71 -18.43 -4.38
CA ILE A 163 11.10 -18.64 -2.99
C ILE A 163 10.92 -17.32 -2.25
N LEU A 164 10.13 -17.36 -1.20
CA LEU A 164 9.93 -16.24 -0.29
C LEU A 164 10.66 -16.54 1.02
N LYS A 165 11.42 -15.58 1.51
CA LYS A 165 11.97 -15.54 2.87
C LYS A 165 11.29 -14.43 3.66
N ASP A 166 11.13 -14.64 4.96
CA ASP A 166 10.59 -13.58 5.81
C ASP A 166 11.62 -12.47 5.98
N SER A 167 11.17 -11.22 5.90
CA SER A 167 11.99 -10.07 6.28
C SER A 167 12.23 -10.08 7.80
N PRO A 168 13.36 -9.51 8.28
CA PRO A 168 13.65 -9.46 9.70
C PRO A 168 12.55 -8.73 10.48
N LYS A 169 12.18 -9.27 11.63
CA LYS A 169 11.19 -8.63 12.54
C LYS A 169 11.90 -7.63 13.45
N VAL A 170 12.24 -6.49 12.92
CA VAL A 170 12.86 -5.36 13.64
C VAL A 170 11.95 -4.14 13.58
N ALA A 171 12.09 -3.20 14.52
CA ALA A 171 11.26 -2.00 14.55
C ALA A 171 11.50 -1.12 13.31
N THR A 172 12.76 -0.96 12.92
CA THR A 172 13.20 -0.26 11.71
C THR A 172 14.37 -1.00 11.07
N TYR A 173 14.50 -0.95 9.75
CA TYR A 173 15.47 -1.78 9.01
C TYR A 173 16.92 -1.28 9.10
N ASP A 174 17.15 -0.06 9.58
CA ASP A 174 18.48 0.42 9.95
C ASP A 174 19.11 -0.38 11.12
N MET A 175 18.26 -1.03 11.94
CA MET A 175 18.71 -1.95 12.99
C MET A 175 19.25 -3.29 12.47
N LYS A 176 18.92 -3.63 11.21
CA LYS A 176 19.40 -4.84 10.51
C LYS A 176 19.53 -4.53 9.00
N PRO A 177 20.52 -3.73 8.61
CA PRO A 177 20.66 -3.24 7.22
C PRO A 177 20.94 -4.35 6.20
N GLU A 178 21.54 -5.48 6.62
CA GLU A 178 21.74 -6.65 5.79
C GLU A 178 20.44 -7.39 5.47
N MET A 179 19.35 -7.07 6.18
CA MET A 179 18.04 -7.69 5.99
C MET A 179 18.12 -9.24 6.04
N SER A 180 17.59 -9.92 5.03
CA SER A 180 17.65 -11.39 4.90
C SER A 180 18.66 -11.84 3.83
N ALA A 181 19.72 -11.06 3.60
CA ALA A 181 20.69 -11.34 2.53
C ALA A 181 21.35 -12.72 2.69
N TYR A 182 21.72 -13.08 3.92
CA TYR A 182 22.39 -14.37 4.18
C TYR A 182 21.46 -15.57 3.97
N GLU A 183 20.16 -15.41 4.18
CA GLU A 183 19.17 -16.48 4.00
C GLU A 183 18.71 -16.62 2.56
N ILE A 184 19.00 -15.61 1.72
CA ILE A 184 18.62 -15.56 0.30
C ILE A 184 19.76 -16.03 -0.60
N THR A 185 21.02 -15.82 -0.18
CA THR A 185 22.22 -16.18 -0.93
C THR A 185 22.60 -17.63 -0.73
#